data_dccf0e243bffe02405cb2f75921abad9
#
_entry.id   dccf0e243bffe02405cb2f75921abad9
#
_cell.length_a   1.000
_cell.length_b   1.000
_cell.length_c   1.000
_cell.angle_alpha   90.00
_cell.angle_beta   90.00
_cell.angle_gamma   90.00
#
_symmetry.space_group_name_H-M   'P 1'
#
loop_
_entity.id
_entity.type
_entity.pdbx_description
1 polymer ?
#
loop_
_entity_poly.entity_id
_entity_poly.type
_entity_poly.pdbx_seq_one_letter_code
_entity_poly.pdbx_strand_id
1 'polypeptide(L)'
;MFIGDEIITGSFPPTFTYKSFAAQKEKPELEVKYTFEPPLLYQDYHKTSTYNKPDIIAALDCGFKFYPSWDPAIPSLVDPAGAPLVFTEFTLQDTKDNLMKVEKLVGDVEIITPPRCVTD
;
A
#
# COMPACT_ATOMS: atom_id res chain seq x y z
N MET A 1 2.99 -7.86 -3.03
CA MET A 1 3.61 -7.97 -1.69
C MET A 1 2.69 -7.38 -0.65
N PHE A 2 2.53 -8.04 0.47
CA PHE A 2 1.64 -7.61 1.56
C PHE A 2 2.48 -7.37 2.81
N ILE A 3 2.31 -6.19 3.41
CA ILE A 3 3.09 -5.74 4.56
C ILE A 3 2.14 -5.15 5.61
N GLY A 4 2.36 -5.49 6.87
CA GLY A 4 1.59 -4.98 7.99
C GLY A 4 1.85 -5.80 9.24
N ASP A 5 1.47 -5.25 10.38
CA ASP A 5 1.69 -5.88 11.67
C ASP A 5 0.67 -7.00 11.97
N GLU A 6 -0.43 -7.04 11.23
CA GLU A 6 -1.49 -8.04 11.39
C GLU A 6 -1.53 -9.08 10.26
N ILE A 7 -0.51 -9.15 9.42
CA ILE A 7 -0.46 -10.15 8.35
C ILE A 7 -0.33 -11.55 8.95
N ILE A 8 -1.29 -12.40 8.58
CA ILE A 8 -1.29 -13.80 8.99
C ILE A 8 -0.66 -14.62 7.87
N THR A 9 0.53 -15.15 8.12
CA THR A 9 1.27 -15.93 7.13
C THR A 9 1.15 -17.45 7.30
N GLY A 10 0.53 -17.92 8.39
CA GLY A 10 0.45 -19.34 8.73
C GLY A 10 -0.40 -20.19 7.79
N SER A 11 -1.36 -19.58 7.07
CA SER A 11 -2.25 -20.29 6.14
C SER A 11 -1.75 -20.31 4.70
N PHE A 12 -0.71 -19.54 4.38
CA PHE A 12 -0.17 -19.42 3.03
C PHE A 12 1.35 -19.54 3.06
N PRO A 13 1.97 -20.06 1.99
CA PRO A 13 3.42 -19.97 1.86
C PRO A 13 3.84 -18.49 1.81
N PRO A 14 5.08 -18.15 2.24
CA PRO A 14 5.56 -16.76 2.19
C PRO A 14 5.48 -16.13 0.81
N THR A 15 5.54 -16.94 -0.22
CA THR A 15 5.41 -16.52 -1.62
C THR A 15 4.63 -17.56 -2.39
N PHE A 16 3.66 -17.12 -3.18
CA PHE A 16 2.97 -17.99 -4.12
C PHE A 16 2.61 -17.24 -5.41
N THR A 17 2.44 -18.00 -6.49
CA THR A 17 2.09 -17.44 -7.80
C THR A 17 0.69 -17.88 -8.18
N TYR A 18 -0.08 -16.92 -8.66
CA TYR A 18 -1.44 -17.12 -9.18
C TYR A 18 -1.48 -16.73 -10.65
N LYS A 19 -2.07 -17.59 -11.47
CA LYS A 19 -2.33 -17.28 -12.88
C LYS A 19 -3.77 -16.81 -13.03
N SER A 20 -3.97 -15.62 -13.59
CA SER A 20 -5.31 -15.10 -13.81
C SER A 20 -6.07 -15.99 -14.80
N PHE A 21 -7.40 -15.95 -14.70
CA PHE A 21 -8.26 -16.71 -15.62
C PHE A 21 -8.02 -16.33 -17.09
N ALA A 22 -7.81 -15.04 -17.35
CA ALA A 22 -7.50 -14.57 -18.70
C ALA A 22 -6.16 -15.11 -19.20
N ALA A 23 -5.13 -15.15 -18.34
CA ALA A 23 -3.82 -15.69 -18.68
C ALA A 23 -3.89 -17.18 -19.01
N GLN A 24 -4.75 -17.94 -18.36
CA GLN A 24 -4.92 -19.37 -18.62
C GLN A 24 -5.47 -19.64 -20.03
N LYS A 25 -6.26 -18.73 -20.58
CA LYS A 25 -6.89 -18.90 -21.89
C LYS A 25 -6.07 -18.29 -23.03
N GLU A 26 -5.64 -17.04 -22.88
CA GLU A 26 -5.10 -16.24 -23.97
C GLU A 26 -3.69 -15.71 -23.71
N LYS A 27 -3.31 -15.53 -22.45
CA LYS A 27 -2.03 -14.96 -22.03
C LYS A 27 -1.39 -15.82 -20.95
N PRO A 28 -0.89 -17.00 -21.30
CA PRO A 28 -0.34 -17.93 -20.32
C PRO A 28 0.89 -17.38 -19.58
N GLU A 29 1.54 -16.35 -20.14
CA GLU A 29 2.69 -15.69 -19.52
C GLU A 29 2.32 -14.67 -18.43
N LEU A 30 1.03 -14.32 -18.30
CA LEU A 30 0.58 -13.39 -17.25
C LEU A 30 0.47 -14.12 -15.91
N GLU A 31 1.39 -13.83 -15.01
CA GLU A 31 1.42 -14.41 -13.68
C GLU A 31 1.29 -13.32 -12.62
N VAL A 32 0.57 -13.65 -11.52
CA VAL A 32 0.51 -12.80 -10.33
C VAL A 32 1.23 -13.53 -9.21
N LYS A 33 2.33 -12.98 -8.75
CA LYS A 33 3.12 -13.51 -7.66
C LYS A 33 2.80 -12.74 -6.37
N TYR A 34 2.39 -13.45 -5.33
CA TYR A 34 2.10 -12.88 -4.03
C TYR A 34 3.25 -13.19 -3.07
N THR A 35 3.76 -12.16 -2.42
CA THR A 35 4.78 -12.30 -1.39
C THR A 35 4.25 -11.69 -0.09
N PHE A 36 4.35 -12.43 0.99
CA PHE A 36 3.96 -11.98 2.32
C PHE A 36 5.22 -11.81 3.16
N GLU A 37 5.46 -10.59 3.61
CA GLU A 37 6.52 -10.35 4.56
C GLU A 37 6.06 -10.74 5.97
N PRO A 38 6.97 -11.09 6.88
CA PRO A 38 6.61 -11.26 8.30
C PRO A 38 5.91 -10.01 8.83
N PRO A 39 5.11 -10.11 9.92
CA PRO A 39 4.47 -8.96 10.50
C PRO A 39 5.47 -7.85 10.82
N LEU A 40 5.43 -6.78 10.02
CA LEU A 40 6.32 -5.63 10.08
C LEU A 40 5.51 -4.37 9.82
N LEU A 41 5.96 -3.27 10.40
CA LEU A 41 5.51 -1.95 9.97
C LEU A 41 6.31 -1.54 8.71
N TYR A 42 5.72 -0.71 7.86
CA TYR A 42 6.35 -0.35 6.58
C TYR A 42 7.71 0.34 6.76
N GLN A 43 7.84 1.21 7.77
CA GLN A 43 9.11 1.87 8.05
C GLN A 43 10.23 0.89 8.40
N ASP A 44 9.88 -0.25 8.98
CA ASP A 44 10.85 -1.31 9.31
C ASP A 44 11.16 -2.14 8.07
N TYR A 45 10.13 -2.52 7.31
CA TYR A 45 10.32 -3.22 6.04
C TYR A 45 11.20 -2.41 5.07
N HIS A 46 10.97 -1.11 4.97
CA HIS A 46 11.72 -0.20 4.09
C HIS A 46 13.24 -0.24 4.35
N LYS A 47 13.64 -0.60 5.56
CA LYS A 47 15.04 -0.69 5.97
C LYS A 47 15.64 -2.09 5.85
N THR A 48 14.84 -3.08 5.49
CA THR A 48 15.34 -4.47 5.41
C THR A 48 16.13 -4.69 4.12
N SER A 49 16.97 -5.73 4.12
CA SER A 49 17.70 -6.16 2.93
C SER A 49 16.80 -6.77 1.87
N THR A 50 15.59 -7.16 2.25
CA THR A 50 14.60 -7.74 1.33
C THR A 50 13.70 -6.67 0.70
N TYR A 51 13.87 -5.41 1.08
CA TYR A 51 13.10 -4.32 0.50
C TYR A 51 13.27 -4.26 -1.00
N ASN A 52 12.15 -4.23 -1.69
CA ASN A 52 12.10 -4.08 -3.14
C ASN A 52 11.23 -2.87 -3.46
N LYS A 53 11.81 -1.88 -4.13
CA LYS A 53 11.10 -0.65 -4.45
C LYS A 53 9.88 -0.95 -5.32
N PRO A 54 8.67 -0.59 -4.88
CA PRO A 54 7.46 -0.85 -5.65
C PRO A 54 7.30 0.14 -6.80
N ASP A 55 6.50 -0.23 -7.78
CA ASP A 55 6.06 0.68 -8.85
C ASP A 55 4.81 1.46 -8.44
N ILE A 56 4.01 0.91 -7.53
CA ILE A 56 2.84 1.54 -6.93
C ILE A 56 2.64 1.00 -5.52
N ILE A 57 2.16 1.84 -4.64
CA ILE A 57 1.81 1.45 -3.27
C ILE A 57 0.31 1.64 -3.09
N ALA A 58 -0.38 0.63 -2.58
CA ALA A 58 -1.79 0.72 -2.24
C ALA A 58 -1.99 0.47 -0.75
N ALA A 59 -2.49 1.47 -0.03
CA ALA A 59 -2.85 1.39 1.37
C ALA A 59 -4.38 1.33 1.48
N LEU A 60 -4.91 0.13 1.60
CA LEU A 60 -6.34 -0.11 1.57
C LEU A 60 -6.90 -0.01 2.99
N ASP A 61 -7.95 0.81 3.16
CA ASP A 61 -8.59 1.04 4.45
C ASP A 61 -7.56 1.32 5.56
N CYS A 62 -6.65 2.23 5.25
CA CYS A 62 -5.41 2.38 6.02
C CYS A 62 -5.57 3.09 7.35
N GLY A 63 -6.56 3.95 7.50
CA GLY A 63 -6.80 4.65 8.76
C GLY A 63 -5.67 5.57 9.22
N PHE A 64 -5.00 6.25 8.32
CA PHE A 64 -3.89 7.14 8.68
C PHE A 64 -4.27 8.15 9.77
N LYS A 65 -5.50 8.67 9.69
CA LYS A 65 -6.01 9.61 10.68
C LYS A 65 -6.13 9.00 12.08
N PHE A 66 -6.54 7.72 12.14
CA PHE A 66 -6.91 7.08 13.40
C PHE A 66 -5.75 6.37 14.09
N TYR A 67 -4.73 5.98 13.34
CA TYR A 67 -3.64 5.15 13.85
C TYR A 67 -2.30 5.89 13.78
N PRO A 68 -1.84 6.47 14.93
CA PRO A 68 -0.55 7.18 14.97
C PRO A 68 0.65 6.31 14.61
N SER A 69 0.50 4.98 14.64
CA SER A 69 1.56 4.05 14.23
C SER A 69 1.98 4.22 12.76
N TRP A 70 1.13 4.85 11.93
CA TRP A 70 1.47 5.18 10.56
C TRP A 70 2.42 6.37 10.42
N ASP A 71 2.49 7.22 11.44
CA ASP A 71 3.23 8.48 11.34
C ASP A 71 4.68 8.32 10.89
N PRO A 72 5.47 7.36 11.43
CA PRO A 72 6.83 7.15 10.96
C PRO A 72 6.92 6.55 9.54
N ALA A 73 5.86 5.89 9.07
CA ALA A 73 5.84 5.25 7.75
C ALA A 73 5.50 6.23 6.62
N ILE A 74 4.64 7.21 6.88
CA ILE A 74 4.10 8.11 5.86
C ILE A 74 5.20 8.81 5.05
N PRO A 75 6.27 9.35 5.63
CA PRO A 75 7.34 9.94 4.83
C PRO A 75 8.01 8.97 3.86
N SER A 76 8.08 7.69 4.22
CA SER A 76 8.63 6.66 3.32
C SER A 76 7.64 6.22 2.24
N LEU A 77 6.34 6.28 2.55
CA LEU A 77 5.28 5.96 1.60
C LEU A 77 5.12 7.04 0.53
N VAL A 78 5.39 8.29 0.88
CA VAL A 78 5.18 9.47 0.02
C VAL A 78 6.54 10.07 -0.34
N ASP A 79 7.43 9.26 -0.83
CA ASP A 79 8.73 9.71 -1.32
C ASP A 79 8.56 10.29 -2.73
N PRO A 80 8.96 11.55 -2.98
CA PRO A 80 8.87 12.14 -4.32
C PRO A 80 9.64 11.38 -5.40
N ALA A 81 10.70 10.68 -5.03
CA ALA A 81 11.45 9.81 -5.94
C ALA A 81 10.88 8.39 -5.99
N GLY A 82 9.84 8.12 -5.24
CA GLY A 82 9.25 6.80 -5.08
C GLY A 82 8.05 6.54 -5.96
N ALA A 83 7.32 5.49 -5.60
CA ALA A 83 6.12 5.06 -6.28
C ALA A 83 4.92 5.94 -5.89
N PRO A 84 3.93 6.10 -6.78
CA PRO A 84 2.67 6.72 -6.40
C PRO A 84 1.99 5.94 -5.26
N LEU A 85 1.41 6.68 -4.32
CA LEU A 85 0.62 6.10 -3.23
C LEU A 85 -0.88 6.26 -3.54
N VAL A 86 -1.60 5.16 -3.53
CA VAL A 86 -3.07 5.14 -3.53
C VAL A 86 -3.52 4.71 -2.15
N PHE A 87 -4.44 5.43 -1.55
CA PHE A 87 -5.03 4.99 -0.29
C PHE A 87 -6.54 5.09 -0.34
N THR A 88 -7.20 4.23 0.42
CA THR A 88 -8.66 4.16 0.50
C THR A 88 -9.14 4.21 1.94
N GLU A 89 -10.37 4.65 2.12
CA GLU A 89 -11.08 4.67 3.39
C GLU A 89 -12.56 4.39 3.17
N PHE A 90 -13.30 4.17 4.27
CA PHE A 90 -14.74 3.92 4.20
C PHE A 90 -15.55 5.15 3.77
N THR A 91 -15.11 6.34 4.15
CA THR A 91 -15.85 7.58 3.84
C THR A 91 -14.96 8.58 3.12
N LEU A 92 -15.61 9.45 2.34
CA LEU A 92 -14.92 10.55 1.68
C LEU A 92 -14.26 11.49 2.70
N GLN A 93 -14.91 11.73 3.83
CA GLN A 93 -14.37 12.60 4.87
C GLN A 93 -13.09 12.02 5.47
N ASP A 94 -13.07 10.72 5.75
CA ASP A 94 -11.87 10.07 6.27
C ASP A 94 -10.72 10.11 5.26
N THR A 95 -11.02 9.96 3.98
CA THR A 95 -10.01 10.11 2.92
C THR A 95 -9.41 11.51 2.89
N LYS A 96 -10.26 12.54 3.02
CA LYS A 96 -9.80 13.94 3.09
C LYS A 96 -8.94 14.17 4.34
N ASP A 97 -9.35 13.63 5.48
CA ASP A 97 -8.60 13.75 6.72
C ASP A 97 -7.24 13.04 6.65
N ASN A 98 -7.20 11.88 5.99
CA ASN A 98 -5.93 11.18 5.73
C ASN A 98 -4.99 12.03 4.88
N LEU A 99 -5.50 12.66 3.83
CA LEU A 99 -4.72 13.55 2.99
C LEU A 99 -4.16 14.72 3.79
N MET A 100 -4.97 15.33 4.65
CA MET A 100 -4.51 16.41 5.53
C MET A 100 -3.38 15.96 6.43
N LYS A 101 -3.47 14.75 6.97
CA LYS A 101 -2.39 14.18 7.80
C LYS A 101 -1.12 13.94 7.00
N VAL A 102 -1.22 13.43 5.80
CA VAL A 102 -0.07 13.25 4.90
C VAL A 102 0.60 14.60 4.65
N GLU A 103 -0.16 15.62 4.28
CA GLU A 103 0.38 16.96 4.04
C GLU A 103 1.02 17.58 5.29
N LYS A 104 0.45 17.31 6.45
CA LYS A 104 1.01 17.77 7.72
C LYS A 104 2.37 17.16 8.01
N LEU A 105 2.57 15.90 7.65
CA LEU A 105 3.80 15.16 7.97
C LEU A 105 4.90 15.33 6.91
N VAL A 106 4.54 15.51 5.65
CA VAL A 106 5.52 15.56 4.55
C VAL A 106 5.51 16.87 3.76
N GLY A 107 4.56 17.77 4.04
CA GLY A 107 4.43 19.02 3.30
C GLY A 107 3.61 18.86 2.03
N ASP A 108 3.84 19.73 1.05
CA ASP A 108 3.08 19.71 -0.20
C ASP A 108 3.35 18.43 -0.99
N VAL A 109 2.26 17.82 -1.46
CA VAL A 109 2.31 16.61 -2.28
C VAL A 109 1.61 16.85 -3.61
N GLU A 110 2.08 16.19 -4.65
CA GLU A 110 1.39 16.18 -5.94
C GLU A 110 0.18 15.25 -5.84
N ILE A 111 -1.00 15.80 -6.09
CA ILE A 111 -2.26 15.04 -6.06
C ILE A 111 -2.64 14.68 -7.49
N ILE A 112 -2.48 13.41 -7.84
CA ILE A 112 -2.84 12.89 -9.17
C ILE A 112 -4.36 12.81 -9.31
N THR A 113 -5.02 12.29 -8.28
CA THR A 113 -6.48 12.21 -8.23
C THR A 113 -6.97 12.68 -6.86
N PRO A 114 -7.81 13.71 -6.78
CA PRO A 114 -8.32 14.19 -5.50
C PRO A 114 -9.23 13.15 -4.83
N PRO A 115 -9.44 13.26 -3.50
CA PRO A 115 -10.37 12.40 -2.78
C PRO A 115 -11.77 12.41 -3.41
N ARG A 116 -12.30 11.22 -3.67
CA ARG A 116 -13.63 11.05 -4.28
C ARG A 116 -14.22 9.70 -3.89
N CYS A 117 -15.53 9.58 -4.03
CA CYS A 117 -16.17 8.28 -3.91
C CYS A 117 -15.92 7.46 -5.18
N VAL A 118 -15.74 6.16 -5.01
CA VAL A 118 -15.50 5.25 -6.14
C VAL A 118 -16.71 5.15 -7.06
N THR A 119 -17.91 5.34 -6.50
CA THR A 119 -19.17 5.24 -7.23
C THR A 119 -19.64 6.53 -7.91
N ASP A 120 -18.88 7.60 -7.75
CA ASP A 120 -19.24 8.92 -8.30
C ASP A 120 -18.74 9.13 -9.74
#